data_ce6426e74a0f6830508bd56bdcf81c94
#
_entry.id   ce6426e74a0f6830508bd56bdcf81c94
#
_cell.length_a   1.000
_cell.length_b   1.000
_cell.length_c   1.000
_cell.angle_alpha   90.00
_cell.angle_beta   90.00
_cell.angle_gamma   90.00
#
_symmetry.space_group_name_H-M   'P 1'
#
loop_
_entity.id
_entity.type
_entity.pdbx_description
1 polymer ?
#
loop_
_entity_poly.entity_id
_entity_poly.type
_entity_poly.pdbx_seq_one_letter_code
_entity_poly.pdbx_strand_id
1 'polypeptide(L)' 'MEKITFSDLAGYLKQGREIEFVCNGRRYSITNHGGFWNLCDDTDHILLSKLCRFDEKEILVSKIAETIIDGMKISQIFDK' A
#
# COMPACT_ATOMS: atom_id res chain seq x y z
N MET A 1 -17.12 -7.16 -0.38
CA MET A 1 -15.66 -7.10 -0.32
C MET A 1 -15.18 -7.54 1.05
N GLU A 2 -14.28 -8.48 1.11
CA GLU A 2 -13.71 -8.89 2.37
C GLU A 2 -12.82 -7.80 2.95
N LYS A 3 -12.97 -7.59 4.25
CA LYS A 3 -12.16 -6.63 4.97
C LYS A 3 -10.90 -7.33 5.48
N ILE A 4 -9.74 -6.89 5.02
CA ILE A 4 -8.47 -7.44 5.48
C ILE A 4 -7.84 -6.53 6.53
N THR A 5 -7.02 -7.13 7.40
CA THR A 5 -6.25 -6.36 8.38
C THR A 5 -4.93 -5.89 7.76
N PHE A 6 -4.25 -4.98 8.45
CA PHE A 6 -2.91 -4.57 8.01
C PHE A 6 -1.93 -5.76 8.01
N SER A 7 -2.09 -6.68 8.94
CA SER A 7 -1.26 -7.89 8.98
C SER A 7 -1.43 -8.73 7.72
N ASP A 8 -2.68 -8.87 7.23
CA ASP A 8 -2.96 -9.57 5.99
C ASP A 8 -2.31 -8.86 4.80
N LEU A 9 -2.44 -7.54 4.75
CA LEU A 9 -1.81 -6.72 3.73
C LEU A 9 -0.31 -6.94 3.69
N ALA A 10 0.35 -6.89 4.84
CA ALA A 10 1.79 -7.11 4.95
C ALA A 10 2.18 -8.49 4.44
N GLY A 11 1.39 -9.51 4.76
CA GLY A 11 1.62 -10.87 4.29
C GLY A 11 1.58 -10.97 2.77
N TYR A 12 0.59 -10.35 2.14
CA TYR A 12 0.48 -10.35 0.68
C TYR A 12 1.67 -9.65 0.02
N LEU A 13 2.06 -8.50 0.56
CA LEU A 13 3.21 -7.76 0.02
C LEU A 13 4.51 -8.56 0.15
N LYS A 14 4.69 -9.28 1.24
CA LYS A 14 5.87 -10.13 1.43
C LYS A 14 5.91 -11.28 0.42
N GLN A 15 4.75 -11.69 -0.09
CA GLN A 15 4.66 -12.69 -1.15
C GLN A 15 4.89 -12.11 -2.54
N GLY A 16 5.10 -10.80 -2.65
CA GLY A 16 5.27 -10.12 -3.92
C GLY A 16 3.98 -9.76 -4.63
N ARG A 17 2.84 -9.85 -3.94
CA ARG A 17 1.53 -9.57 -4.53
C ARG A 17 1.22 -8.09 -4.47
N GLU A 18 0.63 -7.58 -5.54
CA GLU A 18 0.13 -6.22 -5.60
C GLU A 18 -1.23 -6.13 -4.92
N ILE A 19 -1.52 -4.99 -4.31
CA ILE A 19 -2.75 -4.78 -3.52
C ILE A 19 -3.46 -3.53 -4.01
N GLU A 20 -4.80 -3.63 -4.12
CA GLU A 20 -5.67 -2.48 -4.35
C GLU A 20 -6.55 -2.30 -3.14
N PHE A 21 -6.84 -1.04 -2.80
CA PHE A 21 -7.74 -0.74 -1.68
C PHE A 21 -8.47 0.57 -1.92
N VAL A 22 -9.57 0.75 -1.20
CA VAL A 22 -10.39 1.96 -1.28
C VAL A 22 -10.34 2.69 0.05
N CYS A 23 -10.14 4.01 0.00
CA CYS A 23 -10.18 4.87 1.17
C CYS A 23 -10.92 6.14 0.81
N ASN A 24 -11.99 6.46 1.55
CA ASN A 24 -12.81 7.64 1.33
C ASN A 24 -13.28 7.79 -0.13
N GLY A 25 -13.69 6.67 -0.74
CA GLY A 25 -14.21 6.65 -2.10
C GLY A 25 -13.15 6.74 -3.19
N ARG A 26 -11.86 6.83 -2.85
CA ARG A 26 -10.77 6.86 -3.82
C ARG A 26 -10.06 5.52 -3.83
N ARG A 27 -9.64 5.09 -5.01
CA ARG A 27 -8.92 3.83 -5.18
C ARG A 27 -7.42 4.08 -5.18
N TYR A 28 -6.73 3.22 -4.44
CA TYR A 28 -5.27 3.24 -4.34
C TYR A 28 -4.72 1.86 -4.64
N SER A 29 -3.48 1.80 -5.04
CA SER A 29 -2.79 0.53 -5.23
C SER A 29 -1.35 0.60 -4.75
N ILE A 30 -0.86 -0.56 -4.30
CA ILE A 30 0.55 -0.76 -3.99
C ILE A 30 1.03 -1.77 -5.02
N THR A 31 1.87 -1.30 -5.94
CA THR A 31 2.30 -2.09 -7.09
C THR A 31 3.81 -2.19 -7.14
N ASN A 32 4.32 -3.20 -7.83
CA ASN A 32 5.75 -3.29 -8.13
C ASN A 32 5.95 -3.07 -9.63
N HIS A 33 6.84 -2.15 -9.96
CA HIS A 33 7.11 -1.81 -11.35
C HIS A 33 8.54 -1.26 -11.45
N GLY A 34 9.27 -1.73 -12.45
CA GLY A 34 10.63 -1.26 -12.68
C GLY A 34 11.60 -1.58 -11.55
N GLY A 35 11.34 -2.63 -10.78
CA GLY A 35 12.18 -3.02 -9.66
C GLY A 35 11.90 -2.28 -8.35
N PHE A 36 10.82 -1.50 -8.30
CA PHE A 36 10.44 -0.72 -7.12
C PHE A 36 8.98 -0.94 -6.76
N TRP A 37 8.68 -0.81 -5.47
CA TRP A 37 7.31 -0.75 -4.97
C TRP A 37 6.84 0.70 -5.01
N ASN A 38 5.60 0.90 -5.43
CA ASN A 38 5.01 2.22 -5.60
C ASN A 38 3.63 2.28 -4.97
N LEU A 39 3.28 3.44 -4.42
CA LEU A 39 1.91 3.72 -4.00
C LEU A 39 1.28 4.65 -5.02
N CYS A 40 0.17 4.24 -5.58
CA CYS A 40 -0.52 4.99 -6.63
C CYS A 40 -1.95 5.33 -6.22
N ASP A 41 -2.41 6.50 -6.67
CA ASP A 41 -3.82 6.88 -6.61
C ASP A 41 -4.42 6.49 -7.97
N ASP A 42 -5.21 5.41 -7.99
CA ASP A 42 -5.78 4.89 -9.22
C ASP A 42 -6.98 5.69 -9.69
N THR A 43 -7.57 6.52 -8.82
CA THR A 43 -8.68 7.38 -9.22
C THR A 43 -8.20 8.47 -10.17
N ASP A 44 -7.07 9.10 -9.86
CA ASP A 44 -6.50 10.16 -10.66
C ASP A 44 -5.27 9.72 -11.47
N HIS A 45 -4.91 8.45 -11.41
CA HIS A 45 -3.74 7.89 -12.12
C HIS A 45 -2.44 8.60 -11.77
N ILE A 46 -2.22 8.85 -10.47
CA ILE A 46 -1.06 9.58 -9.98
C ILE A 46 -0.16 8.66 -9.15
N LEU A 47 1.14 8.69 -9.42
CA LEU A 47 2.13 8.06 -8.56
C LEU A 47 2.30 8.95 -7.32
N LEU A 48 1.88 8.45 -6.16
CA LEU A 48 1.97 9.20 -4.90
C LEU A 48 3.35 9.09 -4.27
N SER A 49 3.93 7.90 -4.27
CA SER A 49 5.20 7.67 -3.60
C SER A 49 5.91 6.45 -4.18
N LYS A 50 7.20 6.59 -4.42
CA LYS A 50 8.09 5.47 -4.69
C LYS A 50 8.60 4.99 -3.33
N LEU A 51 8.24 3.78 -2.95
CA LEU A 51 8.43 3.30 -1.57
C LEU A 51 9.83 2.76 -1.31
N CYS A 52 10.22 1.72 -2.06
CA CYS A 52 11.51 1.06 -1.86
C CYS A 52 11.75 0.09 -3.01
N ARG A 53 12.92 -0.57 -3.00
CA ARG A 53 13.22 -1.61 -3.98
C ARG A 53 12.35 -2.83 -3.77
N PHE A 54 12.11 -3.57 -4.82
CA PHE A 54 11.23 -4.74 -4.81
C PHE A 54 11.65 -5.79 -3.77
N ASP A 55 12.94 -6.00 -3.57
CA ASP A 55 13.47 -7.00 -2.64
C ASP A 55 13.51 -6.52 -1.17
N GLU A 56 13.24 -5.25 -0.91
CA GLU A 56 13.29 -4.66 0.43
C GLU A 56 11.93 -4.77 1.13
N LYS A 57 11.42 -5.99 1.28
CA LYS A 57 10.04 -6.20 1.73
C LYS A 57 9.77 -5.77 3.17
N GLU A 58 10.76 -5.87 4.06
CA GLU A 58 10.61 -5.39 5.43
C GLU A 58 10.53 -3.87 5.50
N ILE A 59 11.33 -3.20 4.68
CA ILE A 59 11.28 -1.75 4.57
C ILE A 59 9.93 -1.33 3.97
N LEU A 60 9.44 -2.07 2.99
CA LEU A 60 8.14 -1.83 2.36
C LEU A 60 7.01 -1.80 3.39
N VAL A 61 6.90 -2.82 4.22
CA VAL A 61 5.85 -2.93 5.22
C VAL A 61 5.93 -1.75 6.19
N SER A 62 7.13 -1.41 6.65
CA SER A 62 7.34 -0.30 7.56
C SER A 62 6.94 1.03 6.94
N LYS A 63 7.33 1.28 5.71
CA LYS A 63 6.99 2.52 5.01
C LYS A 63 5.49 2.65 4.76
N ILE A 64 4.84 1.56 4.37
CA ILE A 64 3.39 1.58 4.15
C ILE A 64 2.65 1.84 5.44
N ALA A 65 3.07 1.21 6.54
CA ALA A 65 2.44 1.43 7.84
C ALA A 65 2.43 2.90 8.23
N GLU A 66 3.50 3.62 7.92
CA GLU A 66 3.68 5.03 8.29
C GLU A 66 3.14 6.01 7.24
N THR A 67 2.81 5.54 6.05
CA THR A 67 2.32 6.41 4.97
C THR A 67 0.94 6.95 5.33
N ILE A 68 0.76 8.26 5.14
CA ILE A 68 -0.49 8.94 5.48
C ILE A 68 -1.32 9.18 4.23
N ILE A 69 -2.59 8.77 4.29
CA ILE A 69 -3.60 9.05 3.28
C ILE A 69 -4.78 9.71 3.98
N ASP A 70 -5.17 10.90 3.53
CA ASP A 70 -6.28 11.66 4.11
C ASP A 70 -6.18 11.80 5.63
N GLY A 71 -4.97 12.08 6.11
CA GLY A 71 -4.72 12.33 7.54
C GLY A 71 -4.61 11.09 8.40
N MET A 72 -4.67 9.89 7.81
CA MET A 72 -4.55 8.63 8.55
C MET A 72 -3.41 7.78 8.02
N LYS A 73 -2.70 7.11 8.91
CA LYS A 73 -1.71 6.11 8.50
C LYS A 73 -2.42 4.91 7.87
N ILE A 74 -1.79 4.30 6.87
CA ILE A 74 -2.39 3.12 6.21
C ILE A 74 -2.65 2.00 7.22
N SER A 75 -1.76 1.80 8.19
CA SER A 75 -2.00 0.81 9.25
C SER A 75 -3.29 1.08 10.02
N GLN A 76 -3.61 2.35 10.25
CA GLN A 76 -4.85 2.74 10.93
C GLN A 76 -6.08 2.53 10.06
N ILE A 77 -5.94 2.74 8.75
CA ILE A 77 -7.04 2.54 7.80
C ILE A 77 -7.49 1.07 7.80
N PHE A 78 -6.55 0.16 7.80
CA PHE A 78 -6.85 -1.28 7.76
C PHE A 78 -7.25 -1.87 9.10
N ASP A 79 -6.79 -1.31 10.20
CA ASP A 79 -7.01 -1.86 11.54
C ASP A 79 -8.05 -1.07 12.36
N LYS A 80 -8.94 -0.44 11.69
CA LYS A 80 -10.05 0.26 12.36
C LYS A 80 -10.97 -0.69 13.08
#